data_c6cd8d6b6a314552a2983eb13b917a20
#
_entry.id   c6cd8d6b6a314552a2983eb13b917a20
#
_cell.length_a   1.000
_cell.length_b   1.000
_cell.length_c   1.000
_cell.angle_alpha   90.00
_cell.angle_beta   90.00
_cell.angle_gamma   90.00
#
_symmetry.space_group_name_H-M   'P 1'
#
loop_
_entity.id
_entity.type
_entity.pdbx_description
1 polymer ?
#
loop_
_entity_poly.entity_id
_entity_poly.type
_entity_poly.pdbx_seq_one_letter_code
_entity_poly.pdbx_strand_id
1 'polypeptide(L)'
;MVATRDLEPLDLIMLDDPVLLGLNHDSQPACVECMKPLDNEIRCPHCPLTCCSNKCVNQGQHWHALECKIFNENQKLDKSLILPLRALQLKENRPEKWKKFSLLMDQDEDNKIETELLEQNLKVIETLQSLGYDLKDILKVLGIIRMNSLRLQDPELKMHGITGRVVYPTLSYLSHSCVCNARYKMSRDHQITVRAQSEIKKGEEITIQYVSFMHGNVKRKKTFQNTWYFECKCIRCMDTTELNTFISALKCQQCIRGFLLPANSDANEWICDQCDNKANYCWVKETIDFCFNKLYECNANGIPEVNAYEELLDIFLQKLHPNHYMGTKNLLSYHI
;
A
#
# COMPACT_ATOMS: atom_id res chain seq x y z
N MET A 1 -3.77 9.39 16.56
CA MET A 1 -3.88 10.89 16.59
C MET A 1 -5.32 11.26 16.83
N VAL A 2 -5.62 12.32 17.64
CA VAL A 2 -6.99 12.73 17.97
C VAL A 2 -7.26 14.17 17.57
N ALA A 3 -8.52 14.50 17.28
CA ALA A 3 -8.95 15.85 16.94
C ALA A 3 -8.89 16.78 18.16
N THR A 4 -8.29 17.94 18.04
CA THR A 4 -8.18 18.94 19.10
C THR A 4 -9.37 19.92 19.15
N ARG A 5 -10.17 19.94 18.11
CA ARG A 5 -11.44 20.69 17.95
C ARG A 5 -12.43 19.85 17.13
N ASP A 6 -13.67 20.28 17.07
CA ASP A 6 -14.61 19.72 16.09
C ASP A 6 -14.18 20.08 14.68
N LEU A 7 -14.36 19.11 13.76
CA LEU A 7 -14.01 19.22 12.35
C LEU A 7 -15.24 18.90 11.50
N GLU A 8 -15.53 19.77 10.54
CA GLU A 8 -16.56 19.54 9.54
C GLU A 8 -16.02 18.80 8.32
N PRO A 9 -16.85 18.14 7.51
CA PRO A 9 -16.44 17.54 6.25
C PRO A 9 -15.66 18.55 5.38
N LEU A 10 -14.53 18.09 4.81
CA LEU A 10 -13.58 18.86 4.01
C LEU A 10 -12.63 19.77 4.80
N ASP A 11 -12.78 19.93 6.10
CA ASP A 11 -11.80 20.65 6.91
C ASP A 11 -10.40 20.10 6.70
N LEU A 12 -9.45 21.01 6.56
CA LEU A 12 -8.03 20.66 6.50
C LEU A 12 -7.57 20.20 7.89
N ILE A 13 -7.07 18.97 7.96
CA ILE A 13 -6.51 18.38 9.18
C ILE A 13 -5.01 18.67 9.24
N MET A 14 -4.29 18.34 8.17
CA MET A 14 -2.85 18.58 8.10
C MET A 14 -2.32 18.60 6.67
N LEU A 15 -1.13 19.20 6.53
CA LEU A 15 -0.23 19.03 5.40
C LEU A 15 1.01 18.28 5.92
N ASP A 16 1.54 17.35 5.13
CA ASP A 16 2.76 16.61 5.48
C ASP A 16 3.69 16.52 4.26
N ASP A 17 4.94 16.88 4.47
CA ASP A 17 5.97 16.76 3.45
C ASP A 17 6.74 15.45 3.60
N PRO A 18 7.19 14.85 2.49
CA PRO A 18 7.95 13.61 2.56
C PRO A 18 9.28 13.81 3.29
N VAL A 19 9.58 12.89 4.19
CA VAL A 19 10.92 12.82 4.80
C VAL A 19 11.88 12.06 3.90
N LEU A 20 11.36 11.06 3.21
CA LEU A 20 12.08 10.19 2.29
C LEU A 20 11.21 9.85 1.08
N LEU A 21 11.86 9.72 -0.07
CA LEU A 21 11.27 9.18 -1.28
C LEU A 21 12.32 8.43 -2.10
N GLY A 22 11.89 7.39 -2.82
CA GLY A 22 12.78 6.58 -3.65
C GLY A 22 12.03 5.69 -4.63
N LEU A 23 12.63 5.47 -5.79
CA LEU A 23 12.10 4.60 -6.82
C LEU A 23 12.16 3.13 -6.37
N ASN A 24 11.17 2.35 -6.78
CA ASN A 24 11.22 0.91 -6.64
C ASN A 24 12.19 0.29 -7.65
N HIS A 25 12.65 -0.91 -7.35
CA HIS A 25 13.53 -1.69 -8.21
C HIS A 25 12.94 -1.88 -9.63
N ASP A 26 11.65 -2.15 -9.75
CA ASP A 26 10.90 -2.39 -10.99
C ASP A 26 10.44 -1.10 -11.71
N SER A 27 10.73 0.07 -11.15
CA SER A 27 10.35 1.34 -11.75
C SER A 27 11.02 1.57 -13.10
N GLN A 28 10.27 2.11 -14.06
CA GLN A 28 10.84 2.70 -15.26
C GLN A 28 11.80 3.85 -14.90
N PRO A 29 12.72 4.24 -15.82
CA PRO A 29 13.62 5.37 -15.59
C PRO A 29 12.87 6.65 -15.24
N ALA A 30 13.30 7.31 -14.18
CA ALA A 30 12.71 8.56 -13.68
C ALA A 30 13.76 9.37 -12.94
N CYS A 31 13.46 10.63 -12.68
CA CYS A 31 14.30 11.49 -11.86
C CYS A 31 14.45 10.92 -10.45
N VAL A 32 15.67 10.66 -10.02
CA VAL A 32 15.95 10.06 -8.70
C VAL A 32 15.58 10.98 -7.53
N GLU A 33 15.43 12.28 -7.77
CA GLU A 33 15.11 13.26 -6.73
C GLU A 33 13.61 13.53 -6.62
N CYS A 34 12.90 13.76 -7.74
CA CYS A 34 11.48 14.09 -7.70
C CYS A 34 10.57 13.02 -8.30
N MET A 35 11.12 11.89 -8.75
CA MET A 35 10.43 10.76 -9.39
C MET A 35 9.56 11.12 -10.61
N LYS A 36 9.69 12.31 -11.18
CA LYS A 36 8.99 12.69 -12.42
C LYS A 36 9.63 12.04 -13.64
N PRO A 37 8.89 11.86 -14.75
CA PRO A 37 9.46 11.40 -16.00
C PRO A 37 10.65 12.27 -16.44
N LEU A 38 11.55 11.67 -17.23
CA LEU A 38 12.77 12.33 -17.71
C LEU A 38 12.53 12.90 -19.12
N ASP A 39 11.88 14.06 -19.22
CA ASP A 39 11.75 14.77 -20.49
C ASP A 39 13.08 15.39 -20.94
N ASN A 40 13.86 15.87 -19.96
CA ASN A 40 15.23 16.34 -20.16
C ASN A 40 16.13 15.64 -19.14
N GLU A 41 17.03 14.80 -19.65
CA GLU A 41 17.91 14.03 -18.78
C GLU A 41 19.20 14.81 -18.46
N ILE A 42 19.44 15.01 -17.18
CA ILE A 42 20.76 15.45 -16.68
C ILE A 42 21.36 14.24 -15.98
N ARG A 43 22.30 13.60 -16.65
CA ARG A 43 23.01 12.43 -16.16
C ARG A 43 24.25 12.83 -15.37
N CYS A 44 24.51 12.13 -14.28
CA CYS A 44 25.79 12.23 -13.62
C CYS A 44 26.89 11.65 -14.56
N PRO A 45 28.03 12.30 -14.72
CA PRO A 45 29.11 11.75 -15.55
C PRO A 45 29.77 10.52 -14.95
N HIS A 46 29.55 10.21 -13.67
CA HIS A 46 30.23 9.18 -12.91
C HIS A 46 29.35 8.00 -12.49
N CYS A 47 28.02 8.14 -12.56
CA CYS A 47 27.09 7.09 -12.15
C CYS A 47 25.80 7.12 -12.99
N PRO A 48 24.98 6.03 -12.99
CA PRO A 48 23.78 5.95 -13.82
C PRO A 48 22.58 6.76 -13.29
N LEU A 49 22.75 7.52 -12.20
CA LEU A 49 21.67 8.33 -11.63
C LEU A 49 21.36 9.53 -12.52
N THR A 50 20.07 9.78 -12.72
CA THR A 50 19.57 10.80 -13.65
C THR A 50 18.58 11.73 -12.95
N CYS A 51 18.70 13.02 -13.20
CA CYS A 51 17.77 14.05 -12.75
C CYS A 51 17.06 14.72 -13.93
N CYS A 52 15.86 15.25 -13.71
CA CYS A 52 15.09 15.96 -14.75
C CYS A 52 15.47 17.45 -14.91
N SER A 53 16.22 18.03 -13.98
CA SER A 53 16.56 19.45 -13.98
C SER A 53 17.76 19.76 -13.07
N ASN A 54 18.40 20.91 -13.30
CA ASN A 54 19.45 21.45 -12.41
C ASN A 54 18.93 21.71 -10.98
N LYS A 55 17.64 22.03 -10.83
CA LYS A 55 17.02 22.15 -9.50
C LYS A 55 17.10 20.82 -8.76
N CYS A 56 16.75 19.69 -9.40
CA CYS A 56 16.84 18.36 -8.80
C CYS A 56 18.28 17.94 -8.53
N VAL A 57 19.23 18.25 -9.42
CA VAL A 57 20.65 18.02 -9.18
C VAL A 57 21.10 18.74 -7.91
N ASN A 58 20.76 20.01 -7.76
CA ASN A 58 21.15 20.79 -6.59
C ASN A 58 20.47 20.31 -5.30
N GLN A 59 19.20 19.92 -5.36
CA GLN A 59 18.47 19.38 -4.22
C GLN A 59 19.00 18.02 -3.79
N GLY A 60 19.45 17.19 -4.72
CA GLY A 60 19.98 15.87 -4.48
C GLY A 60 21.46 15.80 -4.05
N GLN A 61 22.20 16.91 -4.11
CA GLN A 61 23.66 16.91 -3.84
C GLN A 61 24.07 16.24 -2.52
N HIS A 62 23.27 16.40 -1.48
CA HIS A 62 23.56 15.84 -0.15
C HIS A 62 23.42 14.30 -0.06
N TRP A 63 22.68 13.67 -1.00
CA TRP A 63 22.62 12.20 -1.10
C TRP A 63 23.65 11.69 -2.12
N HIS A 64 23.78 12.45 -3.21
CA HIS A 64 24.42 12.00 -4.43
C HIS A 64 25.91 11.64 -4.24
N ALA A 65 26.62 12.30 -3.36
CA ALA A 65 28.04 12.02 -3.16
C ALA A 65 28.31 10.55 -2.79
N LEU A 66 27.51 9.99 -1.88
CA LEU A 66 27.61 8.58 -1.49
C LEU A 66 26.93 7.67 -2.51
N GLU A 67 25.76 8.03 -3.00
CA GLU A 67 25.05 7.28 -4.05
C GLU A 67 25.92 7.14 -5.31
N CYS A 68 26.57 8.23 -5.75
CA CYS A 68 27.47 8.22 -6.90
C CYS A 68 28.64 7.25 -6.74
N LYS A 69 29.26 7.22 -5.55
CA LYS A 69 30.35 6.29 -5.28
C LYS A 69 29.90 4.84 -5.35
N ILE A 70 28.75 4.51 -4.74
CA ILE A 70 28.22 3.15 -4.69
C ILE A 70 27.81 2.65 -6.08
N PHE A 71 27.07 3.47 -6.83
CA PHE A 71 26.54 3.06 -8.13
C PHE A 71 27.58 3.12 -9.24
N ASN A 72 28.65 3.90 -9.12
CA ASN A 72 29.75 3.91 -10.06
C ASN A 72 30.54 2.59 -10.02
N GLU A 73 30.79 2.07 -8.84
CA GLU A 73 31.58 0.85 -8.65
C GLU A 73 30.85 -0.41 -9.14
N ASN A 74 29.53 -0.42 -9.23
CA ASN A 74 28.71 -1.61 -9.48
C ASN A 74 27.98 -1.65 -10.83
N GLN A 75 28.15 -0.74 -11.74
CA GLN A 75 27.54 -0.62 -13.09
C GLN A 75 26.04 -1.00 -13.23
N LYS A 76 25.45 -1.65 -12.24
CA LYS A 76 24.04 -2.04 -12.16
C LYS A 76 23.37 -1.33 -11.00
N LEU A 77 22.57 -0.31 -11.32
CA LEU A 77 21.77 0.41 -10.35
C LEU A 77 20.70 -0.50 -9.74
N ASP A 78 20.92 -0.93 -8.50
CA ASP A 78 19.85 -1.53 -7.70
C ASP A 78 19.08 -0.42 -6.99
N LYS A 79 17.96 -0.02 -7.59
CA LYS A 79 17.12 1.05 -7.04
C LYS A 79 16.56 0.73 -5.65
N SER A 80 16.54 -0.55 -5.24
CA SER A 80 16.11 -0.95 -3.89
C SER A 80 17.01 -0.43 -2.78
N LEU A 81 18.27 -0.10 -3.11
CA LEU A 81 19.23 0.49 -2.17
C LEU A 81 18.97 1.98 -1.90
N ILE A 82 18.35 2.71 -2.82
CA ILE A 82 18.24 4.19 -2.74
C ILE A 82 17.52 4.62 -1.47
N LEU A 83 16.34 4.07 -1.22
CA LEU A 83 15.52 4.50 -0.09
C LEU A 83 16.13 4.16 1.29
N PRO A 84 16.60 2.91 1.55
CA PRO A 84 17.31 2.58 2.77
C PRO A 84 18.59 3.39 2.99
N LEU A 85 19.37 3.59 1.93
CA LEU A 85 20.60 4.36 1.99
C LEU A 85 20.34 5.82 2.38
N ARG A 86 19.36 6.47 1.75
CA ARG A 86 18.94 7.84 2.10
C ARG A 86 18.43 7.92 3.53
N ALA A 87 17.70 6.91 3.99
CA ALA A 87 17.23 6.86 5.37
C ALA A 87 18.39 6.80 6.38
N LEU A 88 19.40 5.97 6.12
CA LEU A 88 20.61 5.90 6.96
C LEU A 88 21.39 7.22 6.94
N GLN A 89 21.51 7.86 5.78
CA GLN A 89 22.17 9.18 5.64
C GLN A 89 21.43 10.31 6.37
N LEU A 90 20.13 10.18 6.67
CA LEU A 90 19.41 11.20 7.46
C LEU A 90 20.05 11.38 8.84
N LYS A 91 20.57 10.31 9.44
CA LYS A 91 21.17 10.35 10.78
C LYS A 91 22.32 11.37 10.86
N GLU A 92 23.12 11.41 9.82
CA GLU A 92 24.31 12.28 9.74
C GLU A 92 24.00 13.64 9.11
N ASN A 93 23.24 13.63 8.01
CA ASN A 93 23.10 14.81 7.17
C ASN A 93 21.87 15.67 7.51
N ARG A 94 20.86 15.10 8.18
CA ARG A 94 19.59 15.76 8.50
C ARG A 94 19.00 15.27 9.84
N PRO A 95 19.64 15.55 10.98
CA PRO A 95 19.26 15.01 12.28
C PRO A 95 17.82 15.33 12.68
N GLU A 96 17.27 16.50 12.30
CA GLU A 96 15.87 16.83 12.58
C GLU A 96 14.89 15.94 11.81
N LYS A 97 15.20 15.58 10.57
CA LYS A 97 14.40 14.61 9.79
C LYS A 97 14.58 13.20 10.35
N TRP A 98 15.80 12.83 10.71
CA TRP A 98 16.08 11.55 11.36
C TRP A 98 15.29 11.36 12.64
N LYS A 99 15.23 12.39 13.50
CA LYS A 99 14.47 12.35 14.75
C LYS A 99 12.99 12.00 14.50
N LYS A 100 12.35 12.60 13.50
CA LYS A 100 10.97 12.30 13.14
C LYS A 100 10.83 10.89 12.55
N PHE A 101 11.74 10.51 11.66
CA PHE A 101 11.74 9.20 10.99
C PHE A 101 11.97 8.06 11.98
N SER A 102 12.96 8.17 12.85
CA SER A 102 13.38 7.10 13.77
C SER A 102 12.41 6.81 14.91
N LEU A 103 11.37 7.65 15.09
CA LEU A 103 10.27 7.43 16.03
C LEU A 103 9.10 6.65 15.42
N LEU A 104 9.13 6.39 14.12
CA LEU A 104 8.09 5.60 13.46
C LEU A 104 8.22 4.11 13.84
N MET A 105 7.11 3.39 13.76
CA MET A 105 7.07 1.96 14.05
C MET A 105 7.96 1.19 13.08
N ASP A 106 8.82 0.34 13.60
CA ASP A 106 9.81 -0.46 12.85
C ASP A 106 9.69 -1.98 13.11
N GLN A 107 9.01 -2.37 14.19
CA GLN A 107 8.93 -3.76 14.64
C GLN A 107 7.52 -4.13 15.08
N ASP A 108 7.24 -5.42 15.14
CA ASP A 108 6.10 -6.03 15.81
C ASP A 108 6.54 -6.65 17.16
N GLU A 109 5.54 -6.96 18.02
CA GLU A 109 5.80 -7.52 19.36
C GLU A 109 6.52 -8.89 19.31
N ASP A 110 6.34 -9.66 18.23
CA ASP A 110 6.88 -11.01 18.05
C ASP A 110 8.17 -11.06 17.22
N ASN A 111 8.75 -9.92 16.83
CA ASN A 111 9.93 -9.81 15.95
C ASN A 111 9.81 -10.56 14.61
N LYS A 112 8.59 -10.82 14.14
CA LYS A 112 8.34 -11.47 12.83
C LYS A 112 8.86 -10.61 11.68
N ILE A 113 8.77 -9.30 11.81
CA ILE A 113 9.28 -8.33 10.84
C ILE A 113 10.78 -8.53 10.63
N GLU A 114 11.55 -8.72 11.71
CA GLU A 114 13.00 -8.88 11.61
C GLU A 114 13.39 -10.09 10.75
N THR A 115 12.78 -11.26 11.00
CA THR A 115 13.03 -12.48 10.24
C THR A 115 12.67 -12.30 8.76
N GLU A 116 11.49 -11.74 8.47
CA GLU A 116 11.06 -11.49 7.08
C GLU A 116 11.92 -10.43 6.37
N LEU A 117 12.42 -9.42 7.09
CA LEU A 117 13.32 -8.41 6.52
C LEU A 117 14.67 -9.03 6.16
N LEU A 118 15.23 -9.89 7.02
CA LEU A 118 16.46 -10.61 6.73
C LEU A 118 16.34 -11.46 5.48
N GLU A 119 15.26 -12.26 5.37
CA GLU A 119 15.04 -13.12 4.21
C GLU A 119 14.82 -12.36 2.89
N GLN A 120 13.99 -11.30 2.94
CA GLN A 120 13.58 -10.55 1.74
C GLN A 120 14.62 -9.53 1.27
N ASN A 121 15.52 -9.07 2.15
CA ASN A 121 16.44 -7.97 1.87
C ASN A 121 17.91 -8.34 2.03
N LEU A 122 18.26 -9.63 2.03
CA LEU A 122 19.62 -10.10 2.30
C LEU A 122 20.69 -9.33 1.51
N LYS A 123 20.50 -9.21 0.20
CA LYS A 123 21.45 -8.49 -0.67
C LYS A 123 21.57 -6.99 -0.33
N VAL A 124 20.46 -6.34 0.02
CA VAL A 124 20.46 -4.93 0.44
C VAL A 124 21.21 -4.77 1.75
N ILE A 125 20.96 -5.68 2.70
CA ILE A 125 21.63 -5.71 4.01
C ILE A 125 23.12 -5.91 3.85
N GLU A 126 23.56 -6.92 3.11
CA GLU A 126 24.98 -7.22 2.84
C GLU A 126 25.68 -6.01 2.19
N THR A 127 25.02 -5.37 1.22
CA THR A 127 25.59 -4.18 0.58
C THR A 127 25.73 -3.02 1.58
N LEU A 128 24.71 -2.74 2.38
CA LEU A 128 24.76 -1.65 3.36
C LEU A 128 25.77 -1.92 4.48
N GLN A 129 25.93 -3.19 4.91
CA GLN A 129 26.97 -3.58 5.87
C GLN A 129 28.38 -3.41 5.28
N SER A 130 28.60 -3.72 4.00
CA SER A 130 29.87 -3.48 3.33
C SER A 130 30.27 -2.01 3.24
N LEU A 131 29.27 -1.12 3.32
CA LEU A 131 29.46 0.34 3.42
C LEU A 131 29.71 0.84 4.85
N GLY A 132 29.74 -0.07 5.84
CA GLY A 132 30.04 0.24 7.24
C GLY A 132 28.81 0.55 8.11
N TYR A 133 27.57 0.37 7.60
CA TYR A 133 26.37 0.54 8.43
C TYR A 133 26.14 -0.66 9.35
N ASP A 134 25.70 -0.38 10.57
CA ASP A 134 25.38 -1.40 11.57
C ASP A 134 24.07 -2.13 11.21
N LEU A 135 24.03 -3.46 11.43
CA LEU A 135 22.86 -4.29 11.13
C LEU A 135 21.59 -3.80 11.82
N LYS A 136 21.70 -3.35 13.08
CA LYS A 136 20.54 -2.86 13.84
C LYS A 136 19.96 -1.59 13.22
N ASP A 137 20.80 -0.66 12.78
CA ASP A 137 20.33 0.56 12.09
C ASP A 137 19.70 0.21 10.74
N ILE A 138 20.28 -0.75 10.01
CA ILE A 138 19.72 -1.24 8.72
C ILE A 138 18.34 -1.85 8.93
N LEU A 139 18.19 -2.79 9.86
CA LEU A 139 16.92 -3.46 10.15
C LEU A 139 15.86 -2.46 10.63
N LYS A 140 16.23 -1.52 11.49
CA LYS A 140 15.34 -0.45 11.91
C LYS A 140 14.82 0.37 10.71
N VAL A 141 15.70 0.80 9.82
CA VAL A 141 15.35 1.57 8.63
C VAL A 141 14.44 0.78 7.71
N LEU A 142 14.76 -0.49 7.43
CA LEU A 142 13.95 -1.37 6.59
C LEU A 142 12.57 -1.62 7.21
N GLY A 143 12.50 -1.83 8.52
CA GLY A 143 11.24 -1.97 9.27
C GLY A 143 10.36 -0.73 9.15
N ILE A 144 10.93 0.46 9.40
CA ILE A 144 10.20 1.73 9.26
C ILE A 144 9.68 1.91 7.82
N ILE A 145 10.50 1.66 6.81
CA ILE A 145 10.10 1.77 5.40
C ILE A 145 8.98 0.79 5.09
N ARG A 146 9.07 -0.46 5.55
CA ARG A 146 8.05 -1.49 5.36
C ARG A 146 6.71 -1.06 5.93
N MET A 147 6.71 -0.57 7.18
CA MET A 147 5.50 -0.27 7.93
C MET A 147 4.84 1.05 7.52
N ASN A 148 5.63 2.06 7.14
CA ASN A 148 5.15 3.45 7.06
C ASN A 148 5.21 4.05 5.65
N SER A 149 5.83 3.37 4.67
CA SER A 149 5.91 3.96 3.34
C SER A 149 4.63 3.77 2.53
N LEU A 150 4.18 4.83 1.89
CA LEU A 150 3.12 4.80 0.88
C LEU A 150 3.70 4.56 -0.51
N ARG A 151 2.93 3.90 -1.36
CA ARG A 151 3.23 3.86 -2.81
C ARG A 151 2.89 5.21 -3.44
N LEU A 152 3.65 5.58 -4.47
CA LEU A 152 3.28 6.69 -5.33
C LEU A 152 1.88 6.48 -5.92
N GLN A 153 1.03 7.50 -5.84
CA GLN A 153 -0.38 7.43 -6.27
C GLN A 153 -0.70 8.41 -7.40
N ASP A 154 0.33 8.95 -8.06
CA ASP A 154 0.13 9.84 -9.20
C ASP A 154 -0.24 9.02 -10.45
N PRO A 155 -1.42 9.26 -11.08
CA PRO A 155 -1.83 8.55 -12.29
C PRO A 155 -0.86 8.74 -13.46
N GLU A 156 -0.27 9.92 -13.61
CA GLU A 156 0.69 10.23 -14.67
C GLU A 156 1.96 9.36 -14.51
N LEU A 157 2.50 9.28 -13.29
CA LEU A 157 3.64 8.41 -13.00
C LEU A 157 3.32 6.94 -13.29
N LYS A 158 2.12 6.50 -12.91
CA LYS A 158 1.65 5.13 -13.18
C LYS A 158 1.57 4.83 -14.68
N MET A 159 1.09 5.76 -15.50
CA MET A 159 1.04 5.61 -16.96
C MET A 159 2.44 5.44 -17.57
N HIS A 160 3.44 6.09 -16.99
CA HIS A 160 4.85 5.93 -17.39
C HIS A 160 5.54 4.72 -16.76
N GLY A 161 4.82 3.86 -16.00
CA GLY A 161 5.41 2.72 -15.30
C GLY A 161 6.37 3.12 -14.18
N ILE A 162 6.29 4.37 -13.71
CA ILE A 162 7.13 4.88 -12.62
C ILE A 162 6.50 4.47 -11.30
N THR A 163 7.24 3.71 -10.51
CA THR A 163 6.84 3.22 -9.21
C THR A 163 7.83 3.65 -8.14
N GLY A 164 7.34 3.94 -6.95
CA GLY A 164 8.19 4.38 -5.85
C GLY A 164 7.48 4.37 -4.51
N ARG A 165 8.24 4.66 -3.47
CA ARG A 165 7.77 4.75 -2.09
C ARG A 165 8.13 6.09 -1.47
N VAL A 166 7.24 6.54 -0.59
CA VAL A 166 7.36 7.83 0.11
C VAL A 166 7.02 7.63 1.58
N VAL A 167 7.78 8.22 2.49
CA VAL A 167 7.53 8.18 3.93
C VAL A 167 7.13 9.55 4.43
N TYR A 168 5.99 9.60 5.14
CA TYR A 168 5.42 10.81 5.74
C TYR A 168 5.33 10.64 7.25
N PRO A 169 6.18 11.33 8.03
CA PRO A 169 6.25 11.10 9.47
C PRO A 169 4.95 11.40 10.20
N THR A 170 4.26 12.48 9.81
CA THR A 170 3.03 12.89 10.52
C THR A 170 1.85 12.02 10.11
N LEU A 171 1.72 11.69 8.83
CA LEU A 171 0.67 10.80 8.33
C LEU A 171 0.74 9.40 8.97
N SER A 172 1.95 8.90 9.22
CA SER A 172 2.18 7.58 9.83
C SER A 172 1.59 7.43 11.23
N TYR A 173 1.26 8.53 11.92
CA TYR A 173 0.56 8.49 13.21
C TYR A 173 -0.96 8.38 13.10
N LEU A 174 -1.53 8.40 11.90
CA LEU A 174 -2.97 8.18 11.71
C LEU A 174 -3.26 6.68 11.65
N SER A 175 -4.13 6.22 12.53
CA SER A 175 -4.54 4.81 12.61
C SER A 175 -5.44 4.42 11.43
N HIS A 176 -5.59 3.12 11.21
CA HIS A 176 -6.48 2.59 10.20
C HIS A 176 -7.91 2.40 10.71
N SER A 177 -8.89 2.76 9.87
CA SER A 177 -10.24 2.21 9.92
C SER A 177 -10.75 1.89 8.52
N CYS A 178 -11.49 0.77 8.34
CA CYS A 178 -12.17 0.49 7.07
C CYS A 178 -13.35 1.45 6.81
N VAL A 179 -13.81 2.14 7.86
CA VAL A 179 -14.76 3.26 7.82
C VAL A 179 -14.04 4.46 8.42
N CYS A 180 -13.08 4.99 7.65
CA CYS A 180 -12.26 6.11 8.11
C CYS A 180 -13.03 7.42 8.05
N ASN A 181 -12.67 8.35 8.94
CA ASN A 181 -13.26 9.70 9.02
C ASN A 181 -12.41 10.78 8.34
N ALA A 182 -11.23 10.42 7.85
CA ALA A 182 -10.34 11.31 7.10
C ALA A 182 -9.79 10.62 5.84
N ARG A 183 -9.42 11.43 4.86
CA ARG A 183 -8.78 10.98 3.62
C ARG A 183 -7.57 11.84 3.30
N TYR A 184 -6.59 11.25 2.65
CA TYR A 184 -5.43 11.98 2.16
C TYR A 184 -5.38 12.00 0.64
N LYS A 185 -4.73 13.01 0.11
CA LYS A 185 -4.39 13.15 -1.31
C LYS A 185 -2.93 13.58 -1.44
N MET A 186 -2.19 12.90 -2.29
CA MET A 186 -0.82 13.25 -2.66
C MET A 186 -0.86 14.25 -3.82
N SER A 187 -0.11 15.35 -3.72
CA SER A 187 0.09 16.30 -4.80
C SER A 187 1.15 15.80 -5.80
N ARG A 188 1.29 16.48 -6.95
CA ARG A 188 2.36 16.20 -7.91
C ARG A 188 3.79 16.44 -7.37
N ASP A 189 3.92 17.24 -6.31
CA ASP A 189 5.19 17.48 -5.63
C ASP A 189 5.33 16.62 -4.37
N HIS A 190 4.52 15.56 -4.29
CA HIS A 190 4.49 14.56 -3.22
C HIS A 190 4.10 15.09 -1.83
N GLN A 191 3.61 16.31 -1.68
CA GLN A 191 3.01 16.76 -0.42
C GLN A 191 1.68 16.06 -0.19
N ILE A 192 1.43 15.60 1.03
CA ILE A 192 0.14 15.04 1.46
C ILE A 192 -0.74 16.13 2.05
N THR A 193 -1.99 16.16 1.59
CA THR A 193 -3.07 16.92 2.23
C THR A 193 -4.04 15.93 2.86
N VAL A 194 -4.32 16.05 4.16
CA VAL A 194 -5.32 15.25 4.87
C VAL A 194 -6.53 16.12 5.20
N ARG A 195 -7.73 15.65 4.87
CA ARG A 195 -9.01 16.33 5.12
C ARG A 195 -10.00 15.42 5.80
N ALA A 196 -10.87 15.99 6.63
CA ALA A 196 -12.01 15.29 7.18
C ALA A 196 -12.94 14.79 6.04
N GLN A 197 -13.41 13.56 6.15
CA GLN A 197 -14.38 12.96 5.21
C GLN A 197 -15.79 13.01 5.76
N SER A 198 -15.92 13.02 7.08
CA SER A 198 -17.16 13.19 7.84
C SER A 198 -16.91 14.14 8.99
N GLU A 199 -17.96 14.50 9.73
CA GLU A 199 -17.80 15.20 11.00
C GLU A 199 -16.91 14.39 11.95
N ILE A 200 -15.99 15.05 12.66
CA ILE A 200 -15.09 14.46 13.66
C ILE A 200 -15.17 15.32 14.91
N LYS A 201 -15.58 14.76 16.02
CA LYS A 201 -15.69 15.49 17.27
C LYS A 201 -14.34 15.66 17.96
N LYS A 202 -14.19 16.73 18.73
CA LYS A 202 -13.03 16.93 19.59
C LYS A 202 -12.79 15.70 20.48
N GLY A 203 -11.53 15.20 20.47
CA GLY A 203 -11.13 14.00 21.20
C GLY A 203 -11.34 12.69 20.44
N GLU A 204 -12.03 12.71 19.31
CA GLU A 204 -12.21 11.53 18.45
C GLU A 204 -10.92 11.20 17.70
N GLU A 205 -10.66 9.92 17.50
CA GLU A 205 -9.50 9.46 16.75
C GLU A 205 -9.66 9.77 15.26
N ILE A 206 -8.62 10.33 14.65
CA ILE A 206 -8.55 10.58 13.22
C ILE A 206 -7.99 9.34 12.54
N THR A 207 -8.77 8.74 11.66
CA THR A 207 -8.43 7.50 10.98
C THR A 207 -8.40 7.67 9.48
N ILE A 208 -7.48 6.94 8.83
CA ILE A 208 -7.36 6.86 7.38
C ILE A 208 -7.48 5.42 6.90
N GLN A 209 -7.58 5.24 5.60
CA GLN A 209 -7.65 3.93 4.99
C GLN A 209 -6.26 3.46 4.54
N TYR A 210 -5.80 2.28 5.02
CA TYR A 210 -4.53 1.67 4.61
C TYR A 210 -4.68 0.76 3.38
N VAL A 211 -5.85 0.12 3.23
CA VAL A 211 -6.14 -0.82 2.15
C VAL A 211 -7.39 -0.40 1.40
N SER A 212 -7.53 -0.80 0.14
CA SER A 212 -8.71 -0.44 -0.67
C SER A 212 -10.02 -0.88 0.00
N PHE A 213 -11.00 0.03 0.04
CA PHE A 213 -12.37 -0.26 0.52
C PHE A 213 -13.07 -1.33 -0.34
N MET A 214 -12.60 -1.52 -1.58
CA MET A 214 -13.08 -2.55 -2.50
C MET A 214 -12.57 -3.95 -2.15
N HIS A 215 -11.68 -4.12 -1.16
CA HIS A 215 -11.30 -5.44 -0.72
C HIS A 215 -12.32 -6.01 0.26
N GLY A 216 -12.70 -7.29 0.07
CA GLY A 216 -13.52 -8.03 1.02
C GLY A 216 -12.79 -8.30 2.35
N ASN A 217 -13.56 -8.65 3.39
CA ASN A 217 -13.07 -8.82 4.77
C ASN A 217 -11.85 -9.73 4.87
N VAL A 218 -11.91 -10.94 4.32
CA VAL A 218 -10.81 -11.92 4.36
C VAL A 218 -9.52 -11.34 3.78
N LYS A 219 -9.62 -10.66 2.64
CA LYS A 219 -8.46 -10.07 1.99
C LYS A 219 -7.89 -8.91 2.82
N ARG A 220 -8.74 -8.05 3.40
CA ARG A 220 -8.28 -6.95 4.25
C ARG A 220 -7.57 -7.47 5.49
N LYS A 221 -8.18 -8.44 6.21
CA LYS A 221 -7.58 -9.05 7.40
C LYS A 221 -6.22 -9.67 7.11
N LYS A 222 -6.12 -10.48 6.05
CA LYS A 222 -4.84 -11.06 5.64
C LYS A 222 -3.81 -9.97 5.33
N THR A 223 -4.21 -8.88 4.70
CA THR A 223 -3.29 -7.77 4.40
C THR A 223 -2.83 -7.07 5.68
N PHE A 224 -3.73 -6.81 6.64
CA PHE A 224 -3.35 -6.20 7.92
C PHE A 224 -2.40 -7.10 8.71
N GLN A 225 -2.69 -8.39 8.79
CA GLN A 225 -1.86 -9.36 9.47
C GLN A 225 -0.45 -9.45 8.85
N ASN A 226 -0.36 -9.51 7.52
CA ASN A 226 0.91 -9.72 6.83
C ASN A 226 1.75 -8.43 6.67
N THR A 227 1.12 -7.26 6.76
CA THR A 227 1.82 -5.99 6.51
C THR A 227 2.06 -5.20 7.77
N TRP A 228 1.06 -5.11 8.64
CA TRP A 228 1.09 -4.29 9.86
C TRP A 228 0.89 -5.08 11.15
N TYR A 229 0.69 -6.41 11.08
CA TYR A 229 0.59 -7.34 12.20
C TYR A 229 -0.52 -7.00 13.21
N PHE A 230 -1.62 -6.39 12.76
CA PHE A 230 -2.76 -6.10 13.60
C PHE A 230 -4.08 -6.66 13.05
N GLU A 231 -5.07 -6.80 13.92
CA GLU A 231 -6.44 -7.15 13.56
C GLU A 231 -7.33 -5.89 13.63
N CYS A 232 -7.99 -5.54 12.51
CA CYS A 232 -8.92 -4.42 12.47
C CYS A 232 -10.26 -4.83 13.09
N LYS A 233 -10.68 -4.11 14.16
CA LYS A 233 -11.95 -4.31 14.87
C LYS A 233 -12.95 -3.18 14.62
N CYS A 234 -12.86 -2.48 13.48
CA CYS A 234 -13.83 -1.44 13.14
C CYS A 234 -15.22 -2.04 12.89
N ILE A 235 -16.26 -1.19 12.92
CA ILE A 235 -17.66 -1.60 12.73
C ILE A 235 -17.90 -2.42 11.47
N ARG A 236 -17.20 -2.13 10.37
CA ARG A 236 -17.28 -2.91 9.13
C ARG A 236 -16.64 -4.29 9.24
N CYS A 237 -15.51 -4.42 9.93
CA CYS A 237 -14.83 -5.71 10.09
C CYS A 237 -15.53 -6.65 11.06
N MET A 238 -16.29 -6.10 12.00
CA MET A 238 -17.10 -6.88 12.97
C MET A 238 -18.47 -7.26 12.43
N ASP A 239 -18.94 -6.60 11.38
CA ASP A 239 -20.20 -6.91 10.72
C ASP A 239 -19.96 -7.92 9.56
N THR A 240 -20.59 -9.09 9.65
CA THR A 240 -20.49 -10.17 8.67
C THR A 240 -21.05 -9.80 7.30
N THR A 241 -21.99 -8.84 7.25
CA THR A 241 -22.54 -8.28 6.00
C THR A 241 -21.69 -7.14 5.43
N GLU A 242 -20.68 -6.70 6.20
CA GLU A 242 -19.86 -5.52 5.88
C GLU A 242 -20.71 -4.27 5.63
N LEU A 243 -21.58 -3.93 6.58
CA LEU A 243 -22.54 -2.81 6.55
C LEU A 243 -23.55 -2.94 5.39
N ASN A 244 -24.12 -4.12 5.25
CA ASN A 244 -25.08 -4.48 4.18
C ASN A 244 -24.55 -4.32 2.76
N THR A 245 -23.23 -4.28 2.58
CA THR A 245 -22.64 -4.26 1.24
C THR A 245 -22.53 -5.66 0.63
N PHE A 246 -22.41 -6.69 1.47
CA PHE A 246 -22.23 -8.09 1.06
C PHE A 246 -21.03 -8.29 0.13
N ILE A 247 -20.04 -7.41 0.22
CA ILE A 247 -18.91 -7.34 -0.72
C ILE A 247 -17.98 -8.56 -0.66
N SER A 248 -18.09 -9.38 0.40
CA SER A 248 -17.37 -10.66 0.52
C SER A 248 -18.26 -11.87 0.35
N ALA A 249 -19.57 -11.72 0.24
CA ALA A 249 -20.52 -12.82 0.32
C ALA A 249 -20.48 -13.72 -0.93
N LEU A 250 -20.65 -15.04 -0.72
CA LEU A 250 -20.73 -16.04 -1.76
C LEU A 250 -22.16 -16.58 -1.87
N LYS A 251 -22.55 -17.02 -3.06
CA LYS A 251 -23.89 -17.60 -3.27
C LYS A 251 -24.00 -18.96 -2.60
N CYS A 252 -25.09 -19.19 -1.86
CA CYS A 252 -25.35 -20.49 -1.26
C CYS A 252 -25.59 -21.54 -2.35
N GLN A 253 -24.99 -22.71 -2.20
CA GLN A 253 -25.14 -23.81 -3.16
C GLN A 253 -26.34 -24.72 -2.84
N GLN A 254 -26.93 -24.61 -1.63
CA GLN A 254 -28.08 -25.43 -1.22
C GLN A 254 -29.42 -24.71 -1.42
N CYS A 255 -29.45 -23.37 -1.27
CA CYS A 255 -30.67 -22.62 -1.52
C CYS A 255 -30.45 -21.53 -2.57
N ILE A 256 -31.51 -21.21 -3.32
CA ILE A 256 -31.40 -20.29 -4.46
C ILE A 256 -31.22 -18.83 -4.02
N ARG A 257 -31.70 -18.47 -2.83
CA ARG A 257 -31.84 -17.07 -2.38
C ARG A 257 -30.79 -16.62 -1.39
N GLY A 258 -30.11 -17.54 -0.72
CA GLY A 258 -29.21 -17.21 0.37
C GLY A 258 -27.77 -16.97 -0.07
N PHE A 259 -27.05 -16.29 0.81
CA PHE A 259 -25.64 -16.02 0.66
C PHE A 259 -24.85 -16.55 1.87
N LEU A 260 -23.69 -17.10 1.62
CA LEU A 260 -22.76 -17.53 2.64
C LEU A 260 -21.99 -16.29 3.13
N LEU A 261 -22.06 -16.05 4.44
CA LEU A 261 -21.38 -14.98 5.16
C LEU A 261 -20.42 -15.60 6.19
N PRO A 262 -19.29 -14.95 6.52
CA PRO A 262 -18.41 -15.43 7.57
C PRO A 262 -19.18 -15.50 8.91
N ALA A 263 -19.08 -16.64 9.62
CA ALA A 263 -19.80 -16.83 10.89
C ALA A 263 -19.28 -15.89 12.00
N ASN A 264 -18.02 -15.52 11.90
CA ASN A 264 -17.33 -14.65 12.86
C ASN A 264 -16.19 -13.88 12.17
N SER A 265 -15.48 -13.09 12.97
CA SER A 265 -14.33 -12.33 12.49
C SER A 265 -13.21 -13.20 11.89
N ASP A 266 -13.05 -14.45 12.32
CA ASP A 266 -11.95 -15.34 11.87
C ASP A 266 -12.20 -15.97 10.50
N ALA A 267 -13.45 -15.91 10.01
CA ALA A 267 -13.88 -16.42 8.71
C ALA A 267 -13.50 -17.90 8.44
N ASN A 268 -13.38 -18.71 9.49
CA ASN A 268 -13.08 -20.14 9.36
C ASN A 268 -14.30 -20.95 8.93
N GLU A 269 -15.50 -20.50 9.31
CA GLU A 269 -16.79 -21.06 8.94
C GLU A 269 -17.65 -19.98 8.30
N TRP A 270 -18.41 -20.34 7.28
CA TRP A 270 -19.36 -19.51 6.57
C TRP A 270 -20.74 -20.11 6.66
N ILE A 271 -21.74 -19.31 6.99
CA ILE A 271 -23.10 -19.76 7.23
C ILE A 271 -24.04 -19.01 6.26
N CYS A 272 -24.99 -19.75 5.69
CA CYS A 272 -26.01 -19.17 4.83
C CYS A 272 -26.98 -18.32 5.67
N ASP A 273 -27.33 -17.15 5.16
CA ASP A 273 -28.28 -16.22 5.78
C ASP A 273 -29.76 -16.66 5.63
N GLN A 274 -30.04 -17.71 4.82
CA GLN A 274 -31.40 -18.17 4.50
C GLN A 274 -31.65 -19.65 4.80
N CYS A 275 -30.61 -20.46 5.01
CA CYS A 275 -30.73 -21.88 5.32
C CYS A 275 -29.54 -22.36 6.20
N ASP A 276 -29.58 -23.61 6.66
CA ASP A 276 -28.58 -24.18 7.56
C ASP A 276 -27.27 -24.58 6.87
N ASN A 277 -27.08 -24.23 5.60
CA ASN A 277 -25.88 -24.56 4.86
C ASN A 277 -24.65 -23.86 5.44
N LYS A 278 -23.59 -24.64 5.61
CA LYS A 278 -22.28 -24.16 6.09
C LYS A 278 -21.19 -24.50 5.10
N ALA A 279 -20.23 -23.62 4.97
CA ALA A 279 -19.02 -23.84 4.19
C ALA A 279 -17.79 -23.56 5.05
N ASN A 280 -16.72 -24.34 4.86
CA ASN A 280 -15.44 -24.06 5.51
C ASN A 280 -14.59 -23.10 4.65
N TYR A 281 -13.55 -22.56 5.26
CA TYR A 281 -12.63 -21.62 4.60
C TYR A 281 -11.96 -22.21 3.35
N CYS A 282 -11.67 -23.52 3.31
CA CYS A 282 -11.05 -24.16 2.14
C CYS A 282 -11.95 -24.04 0.90
N TRP A 283 -13.22 -24.40 1.06
CA TRP A 283 -14.20 -24.28 -0.03
C TRP A 283 -14.39 -22.82 -0.49
N VAL A 284 -14.46 -21.89 0.46
CA VAL A 284 -14.55 -20.45 0.16
C VAL A 284 -13.33 -19.99 -0.64
N LYS A 285 -12.14 -20.37 -0.19
CA LYS A 285 -10.88 -20.06 -0.87
C LYS A 285 -10.84 -20.62 -2.29
N GLU A 286 -11.18 -21.89 -2.46
CA GLU A 286 -11.23 -22.53 -3.78
C GLU A 286 -12.21 -21.84 -4.73
N THR A 287 -13.37 -21.42 -4.21
CA THR A 287 -14.36 -20.67 -5.00
C THR A 287 -13.83 -19.30 -5.44
N ILE A 288 -13.16 -18.59 -4.54
CA ILE A 288 -12.54 -17.29 -4.84
C ILE A 288 -11.38 -17.47 -5.82
N ASP A 289 -10.51 -18.46 -5.60
CA ASP A 289 -9.37 -18.76 -6.49
C ASP A 289 -9.84 -19.15 -7.89
N PHE A 290 -10.92 -19.94 -7.99
CA PHE A 290 -11.55 -20.25 -9.28
C PHE A 290 -12.02 -18.97 -10.02
N CYS A 291 -12.74 -18.10 -9.33
CA CYS A 291 -13.18 -16.83 -9.92
C CYS A 291 -12.00 -15.94 -10.32
N PHE A 292 -10.95 -15.92 -9.50
CA PHE A 292 -9.74 -15.16 -9.80
C PHE A 292 -9.02 -15.68 -11.05
N ASN A 293 -8.93 -17.02 -11.20
CA ASN A 293 -8.32 -17.64 -12.39
C ASN A 293 -9.11 -17.32 -13.65
N LYS A 294 -10.46 -17.39 -13.57
CA LYS A 294 -11.33 -17.00 -14.70
C LYS A 294 -11.15 -15.54 -15.11
N LEU A 295 -11.02 -14.65 -14.14
CA LEU A 295 -10.68 -13.25 -14.40
C LEU A 295 -9.31 -13.08 -15.05
N TYR A 296 -8.32 -13.81 -14.57
CA TYR A 296 -6.96 -13.78 -15.12
C TYR A 296 -6.96 -14.29 -16.57
N GLU A 297 -7.62 -15.43 -16.85
CA GLU A 297 -7.80 -15.98 -18.19
C GLU A 297 -8.44 -14.97 -19.13
N CYS A 298 -9.51 -14.31 -18.68
CA CYS A 298 -10.24 -13.29 -19.46
C CYS A 298 -9.34 -12.11 -19.85
N ASN A 299 -8.41 -11.69 -18.97
CA ASN A 299 -7.51 -10.55 -19.20
C ASN A 299 -6.15 -10.91 -19.84
N ALA A 300 -5.84 -12.20 -20.01
CA ALA A 300 -4.51 -12.65 -20.42
C ALA A 300 -4.08 -12.18 -21.82
N ASN A 301 -5.05 -11.93 -22.72
CA ASN A 301 -4.80 -11.54 -24.12
C ASN A 301 -5.01 -10.02 -24.36
N GLY A 302 -4.99 -9.20 -23.34
CA GLY A 302 -5.23 -7.76 -23.43
C GLY A 302 -6.64 -7.36 -22.98
N ILE A 303 -7.21 -6.27 -23.53
CA ILE A 303 -8.55 -5.82 -23.19
C ILE A 303 -9.56 -6.81 -23.81
N PRO A 304 -10.35 -7.55 -22.99
CA PRO A 304 -11.30 -8.51 -23.49
C PRO A 304 -12.45 -7.86 -24.27
N GLU A 305 -13.04 -8.61 -25.18
CA GLU A 305 -14.30 -8.22 -25.82
C GLU A 305 -15.45 -8.18 -24.81
N VAL A 306 -16.47 -7.38 -25.09
CA VAL A 306 -17.65 -7.21 -24.21
C VAL A 306 -18.28 -8.54 -23.85
N ASN A 307 -18.44 -9.44 -24.84
CA ASN A 307 -19.04 -10.76 -24.65
C ASN A 307 -18.26 -11.63 -23.63
N ALA A 308 -16.92 -11.55 -23.64
CA ALA A 308 -16.09 -12.30 -22.69
C ALA A 308 -16.28 -11.80 -21.24
N TYR A 309 -16.59 -10.52 -21.08
CA TYR A 309 -16.95 -9.95 -19.77
C TYR A 309 -18.35 -10.36 -19.31
N GLU A 310 -19.32 -10.42 -20.23
CA GLU A 310 -20.67 -10.88 -19.92
C GLU A 310 -20.64 -12.34 -19.46
N GLU A 311 -19.91 -13.22 -20.15
CA GLU A 311 -19.71 -14.61 -19.74
C GLU A 311 -19.03 -14.71 -18.38
N LEU A 312 -18.00 -13.89 -18.12
CA LEU A 312 -17.32 -13.85 -16.82
C LEU A 312 -18.26 -13.39 -15.70
N LEU A 313 -19.08 -12.37 -15.98
CA LEU A 313 -20.07 -11.87 -15.03
C LEU A 313 -21.11 -12.94 -14.69
N ASP A 314 -21.59 -13.70 -15.65
CA ASP A 314 -22.52 -14.81 -15.44
C ASP A 314 -21.90 -15.89 -14.55
N ILE A 315 -20.62 -16.23 -14.76
CA ILE A 315 -19.88 -17.15 -13.89
C ILE A 315 -19.81 -16.61 -12.46
N PHE A 316 -19.53 -15.31 -12.30
CA PHE A 316 -19.47 -14.69 -10.98
C PHE A 316 -20.83 -14.69 -10.28
N LEU A 317 -21.90 -14.33 -10.97
CA LEU A 317 -23.26 -14.29 -10.42
C LEU A 317 -23.78 -15.67 -10.01
N GLN A 318 -23.22 -16.76 -10.53
CA GLN A 318 -23.51 -18.13 -10.08
C GLN A 318 -22.83 -18.50 -8.76
N LYS A 319 -21.74 -17.83 -8.39
CA LYS A 319 -20.88 -18.17 -7.25
C LYS A 319 -20.80 -17.08 -6.18
N LEU A 320 -20.97 -15.84 -6.56
CA LEU A 320 -20.72 -14.67 -5.75
C LEU A 320 -21.98 -13.82 -5.59
N HIS A 321 -22.02 -13.01 -4.52
CA HIS A 321 -23.03 -11.96 -4.40
C HIS A 321 -22.85 -10.91 -5.51
N PRO A 322 -23.91 -10.29 -6.07
CA PRO A 322 -23.79 -9.25 -7.11
C PRO A 322 -22.84 -8.10 -6.75
N ASN A 323 -22.78 -7.73 -5.47
CA ASN A 323 -21.88 -6.69 -4.98
C ASN A 323 -20.47 -7.20 -4.63
N HIS A 324 -20.16 -8.47 -4.91
CA HIS A 324 -18.87 -9.03 -4.52
C HIS A 324 -17.70 -8.24 -5.17
N TYR A 325 -16.65 -7.98 -4.39
CA TYR A 325 -15.51 -7.13 -4.80
C TYR A 325 -14.83 -7.57 -6.11
N MET A 326 -14.93 -8.82 -6.48
CA MET A 326 -14.36 -9.31 -7.75
C MET A 326 -15.15 -8.83 -8.96
N GLY A 327 -16.48 -8.78 -8.87
CA GLY A 327 -17.34 -8.25 -9.95
C GLY A 327 -17.25 -6.73 -10.04
N THR A 328 -17.44 -6.04 -8.92
CA THR A 328 -17.47 -4.56 -8.88
C THR A 328 -16.16 -3.91 -9.25
N LYS A 329 -15.01 -4.47 -8.82
CA LYS A 329 -13.70 -3.91 -9.14
C LYS A 329 -13.40 -3.90 -10.64
N ASN A 330 -13.84 -4.92 -11.35
CA ASN A 330 -13.57 -5.06 -12.78
C ASN A 330 -14.46 -4.16 -13.61
N LEU A 331 -15.73 -3.99 -13.25
CA LEU A 331 -16.63 -3.04 -13.90
C LEU A 331 -16.14 -1.59 -13.77
N LEU A 332 -15.58 -1.21 -12.60
CA LEU A 332 -15.06 0.13 -12.36
C LEU A 332 -13.71 0.41 -13.05
N SER A 333 -12.90 -0.60 -13.32
CA SER A 333 -11.60 -0.40 -14.00
C SER A 333 -11.72 -0.11 -15.50
N TYR A 334 -12.91 -0.25 -16.08
CA TYR A 334 -13.20 0.03 -17.51
C TYR A 334 -13.95 1.35 -17.76
N HIS A 335 -14.32 2.06 -16.68
CA HIS A 335 -15.03 3.34 -16.78
C HIS A 335 -14.21 4.54 -16.28
N ILE A 336 -12.88 4.38 -16.06
CA ILE A 336 -12.01 5.49 -15.65
C ILE A 336 -10.80 5.54 -16.60
#